data_0bb6e81216b5ae8e7e9e1c24c81802d5
#
_entry.id   0bb6e81216b5ae8e7e9e1c24c81802d5
#
_cell.length_a   1.000
_cell.length_b   1.000
_cell.length_c   1.000
_cell.angle_alpha   90.00
_cell.angle_beta   90.00
_cell.angle_gamma   90.00
#
_symmetry.space_group_name_H-M   'P 1'
#
loop_
_entity.id
_entity.type
_entity.pdbx_description
1 polymer ?
#
loop_
_entity_poly.entity_id
_entity_poly.type
_entity_poly.pdbx_seq_one_letter_code
_entity_poly.pdbx_strand_id
1 'polypeptide(L)'
;MLSEVVNERIRHNMPLVPTEGACKFCGQLTVIQVPGDWSDEEKNEYATEMCKRPEADWYRLNKLKKEKGRKRVRSLFERDQSDVVREFLSSAVELIADEDISSITVKIDDVTKADIKTGSKGGIRVERTDTTKQMEE
;
A
#
# COMPACT_ATOMS: atom_id res chain seq x y z
N MET A 1 -7.43 -2.71 -2.63
CA MET A 1 -8.18 -1.50 -3.02
C MET A 1 -9.67 -1.77 -2.91
N LEU A 2 -10.49 -0.75 -2.79
CA LEU A 2 -11.94 -0.91 -2.62
C LEU A 2 -12.61 -1.55 -3.84
N SER A 3 -12.07 -1.35 -5.04
CA SER A 3 -12.54 -2.01 -6.25
C SER A 3 -12.45 -3.54 -6.18
N GLU A 4 -11.44 -4.07 -5.51
CA GLU A 4 -11.31 -5.53 -5.30
C GLU A 4 -12.40 -6.04 -4.37
N VAL A 5 -12.73 -5.29 -3.33
CA VAL A 5 -13.82 -5.62 -2.40
C VAL A 5 -15.16 -5.67 -3.12
N VAL A 6 -15.45 -4.70 -3.98
CA VAL A 6 -16.67 -4.66 -4.78
C VAL A 6 -16.74 -5.85 -5.73
N ASN A 7 -15.66 -6.15 -6.44
CA ASN A 7 -15.58 -7.26 -7.39
C ASN A 7 -15.80 -8.61 -6.68
N GLU A 8 -15.24 -8.78 -5.49
CA GLU A 8 -15.45 -9.99 -4.71
C GLU A 8 -16.91 -10.17 -4.28
N ARG A 9 -17.56 -9.09 -3.87
CA ARG A 9 -19.00 -9.14 -3.52
C ARG A 9 -19.86 -9.47 -4.72
N ILE A 10 -19.53 -8.97 -5.91
CA ILE A 10 -20.21 -9.34 -7.16
C ILE A 10 -20.09 -10.85 -7.40
N ARG A 11 -18.90 -11.41 -7.24
CA ARG A 11 -18.67 -12.86 -7.42
C ARG A 11 -19.46 -13.73 -6.45
N HIS A 12 -19.72 -13.23 -5.25
CA HIS A 12 -20.48 -13.93 -4.21
C HIS A 12 -21.97 -13.57 -4.21
N ASN A 13 -22.48 -12.87 -5.23
CA ASN A 13 -23.88 -12.43 -5.34
C ASN A 13 -24.36 -11.62 -4.13
N MET A 14 -23.48 -10.87 -3.49
CA MET A 14 -23.84 -10.01 -2.38
C MET A 14 -24.45 -8.71 -2.91
N PRO A 15 -25.49 -8.17 -2.23
CA PRO A 15 -26.21 -6.99 -2.72
C PRO A 15 -25.32 -5.74 -2.68
N LEU A 16 -25.40 -4.97 -3.77
CA LEU A 16 -24.80 -3.64 -3.88
C LEU A 16 -25.90 -2.62 -4.06
N VAL A 17 -25.70 -1.40 -3.58
CA VAL A 17 -26.67 -0.31 -3.73
C VAL A 17 -26.07 0.80 -4.55
N PRO A 18 -26.85 1.44 -5.46
CA PRO A 18 -26.39 2.62 -6.18
C PRO A 18 -26.30 3.80 -5.22
N THR A 19 -25.19 4.54 -5.30
CA THR A 19 -24.96 5.73 -4.50
C THR A 19 -24.02 6.68 -5.24
N GLU A 20 -23.88 7.90 -4.75
CA GLU A 20 -22.95 8.86 -5.32
C GLU A 20 -21.66 8.91 -4.52
N GLY A 21 -20.54 8.98 -5.23
CA GLY A 21 -19.24 9.26 -4.65
C GLY A 21 -18.56 10.37 -5.42
N ALA A 22 -17.76 11.19 -4.74
CA ALA A 22 -17.00 12.29 -5.34
C ALA A 22 -15.51 11.96 -5.35
N CYS A 23 -14.85 12.17 -6.51
CA CYS A 23 -13.40 12.07 -6.59
C CYS A 23 -12.77 13.17 -5.73
N LYS A 24 -11.78 12.80 -4.92
CA LYS A 24 -11.08 13.71 -4.01
C LYS A 24 -10.31 14.83 -4.73
N PHE A 25 -9.96 14.63 -5.99
CA PHE A 25 -9.13 15.57 -6.76
C PHE A 25 -9.94 16.46 -7.69
N CYS A 26 -10.94 15.92 -8.38
CA CYS A 26 -11.73 16.69 -9.32
C CYS A 26 -13.12 17.09 -8.79
N GLY A 27 -13.57 16.47 -7.70
CA GLY A 27 -14.87 16.75 -7.09
C GLY A 27 -16.07 16.27 -7.90
N GLN A 28 -15.85 15.58 -9.03
CA GLN A 28 -16.93 15.10 -9.86
C GLN A 28 -17.71 13.99 -9.16
N LEU A 29 -19.03 14.13 -9.10
CA LEU A 29 -19.93 13.11 -8.59
C LEU A 29 -20.12 12.01 -9.63
N THR A 30 -20.05 10.78 -9.17
CA THR A 30 -20.23 9.58 -10.00
C THR A 30 -21.16 8.63 -9.27
N VAL A 31 -22.09 8.01 -10.00
CA VAL A 31 -22.90 6.92 -9.44
C VAL A 31 -22.09 5.66 -9.41
N ILE A 32 -21.99 5.06 -8.22
CA ILE A 32 -21.24 3.83 -7.98
C ILE A 32 -22.15 2.77 -7.33
N GLN A 33 -21.81 1.51 -7.55
CA GLN A 33 -22.50 0.37 -6.94
C GLN A 33 -21.60 -0.17 -5.82
N VAL A 34 -22.04 0.00 -4.58
CA VAL A 34 -21.23 -0.34 -3.40
C VAL A 34 -22.09 -1.01 -2.33
N PRO A 35 -21.47 -1.72 -1.35
CA PRO A 35 -22.20 -2.22 -0.19
C PRO A 35 -22.91 -1.08 0.55
N GLY A 36 -24.12 -1.33 1.03
CA GLY A 36 -24.96 -0.30 1.65
C GLY A 36 -24.44 0.24 2.98
N ASP A 37 -23.46 -0.45 3.60
CA ASP A 37 -22.85 -0.07 4.88
C ASP A 37 -21.58 0.78 4.75
N TRP A 38 -21.18 1.14 3.53
CA TRP A 38 -20.00 1.97 3.32
C TRP A 38 -20.22 3.41 3.80
N SER A 39 -19.17 3.97 4.41
CA SER A 39 -19.15 5.38 4.80
C SER A 39 -19.01 6.29 3.57
N ASP A 40 -19.29 7.58 3.74
CA ASP A 40 -19.07 8.57 2.68
C ASP A 40 -17.60 8.63 2.25
N GLU A 41 -16.68 8.47 3.20
CA GLU A 41 -15.25 8.42 2.92
C GLU A 41 -14.88 7.24 2.02
N GLU A 42 -15.42 6.06 2.30
CA GLU A 42 -15.19 4.87 1.47
C GLU A 42 -15.79 5.03 0.07
N LYS A 43 -16.97 5.62 -0.04
CA LYS A 43 -17.63 5.93 -1.33
C LYS A 43 -16.78 6.88 -2.17
N ASN A 44 -16.27 7.94 -1.54
CA ASN A 44 -15.42 8.93 -2.22
C ASN A 44 -14.07 8.34 -2.61
N GLU A 45 -13.50 7.48 -1.79
CA GLU A 45 -12.27 6.75 -2.10
C GLU A 45 -12.47 5.86 -3.32
N TYR A 46 -13.56 5.11 -3.37
CA TYR A 46 -13.89 4.26 -4.51
C TYR A 46 -14.10 5.09 -5.79
N ALA A 47 -14.82 6.21 -5.70
CA ALA A 47 -15.00 7.12 -6.83
C ALA A 47 -13.67 7.67 -7.33
N THR A 48 -12.72 7.95 -6.43
CA THR A 48 -11.38 8.40 -6.78
C THR A 48 -10.60 7.30 -7.50
N GLU A 49 -10.72 6.06 -7.05
CA GLU A 49 -10.09 4.91 -7.71
C GLU A 49 -10.61 4.70 -9.14
N MET A 50 -11.87 5.02 -9.37
CA MET A 50 -12.51 4.88 -10.69
C MET A 50 -12.32 6.10 -11.59
N CYS A 51 -11.84 7.21 -11.07
CA CYS A 51 -11.60 8.44 -11.83
C CYS A 51 -10.39 8.26 -12.75
N LYS A 52 -10.51 8.71 -14.01
CA LYS A 52 -9.47 8.54 -15.04
C LYS A 52 -8.61 9.80 -15.24
N ARG A 53 -8.74 10.80 -14.39
CA ARG A 53 -7.92 12.02 -14.48
C ARG A 53 -6.50 11.77 -13.98
N PRO A 54 -5.48 12.51 -14.46
CA PRO A 54 -4.08 12.27 -14.12
C PRO A 54 -3.78 12.28 -12.61
N GLU A 55 -4.37 13.20 -11.86
CA GLU A 55 -4.17 13.31 -10.41
C GLU A 55 -4.70 12.07 -9.67
N ALA A 56 -5.87 11.57 -10.10
CA ALA A 56 -6.46 10.36 -9.55
C ALA A 56 -5.66 9.11 -9.95
N ASP A 57 -5.11 9.09 -11.17
CA ASP A 57 -4.22 8.01 -11.61
C ASP A 57 -2.96 7.94 -10.76
N TRP A 58 -2.35 9.09 -10.48
CA TRP A 58 -1.16 9.14 -9.60
C TRP A 58 -1.49 8.62 -8.21
N TYR A 59 -2.59 9.07 -7.64
CA TYR A 59 -3.06 8.63 -6.32
C TYR A 59 -3.25 7.12 -6.27
N ARG A 60 -3.92 6.54 -7.28
CA ARG A 60 -4.16 5.10 -7.37
C ARG A 60 -2.86 4.31 -7.49
N LEU A 61 -1.95 4.74 -8.35
CA LEU A 61 -0.65 4.08 -8.53
C LEU A 61 0.20 4.16 -7.25
N ASN A 62 0.20 5.30 -6.59
CA ASN A 62 0.90 5.48 -5.32
C ASN A 62 0.35 4.55 -4.23
N LYS A 63 -0.97 4.45 -4.13
CA LYS A 63 -1.63 3.55 -3.20
C LYS A 63 -1.24 2.08 -3.45
N LEU A 64 -1.18 1.66 -4.72
CA LEU A 64 -0.73 0.32 -5.09
C LEU A 64 0.73 0.07 -4.71
N LYS A 65 1.61 1.04 -4.93
CA LYS A 65 3.02 0.94 -4.50
C LYS A 65 3.14 0.71 -3.01
N LYS A 66 2.38 1.48 -2.22
CA LYS A 66 2.36 1.36 -0.77
C LYS A 66 1.88 -0.02 -0.32
N GLU A 67 0.80 -0.50 -0.89
CA GLU A 67 0.26 -1.82 -0.57
C GLU A 67 1.25 -2.95 -0.88
N LYS A 68 1.83 -2.92 -2.07
CA LYS A 68 2.82 -3.92 -2.48
C LYS A 68 4.07 -3.88 -1.63
N GLY A 69 4.56 -2.68 -1.30
CA GLY A 69 5.72 -2.50 -0.45
C GLY A 69 5.47 -3.04 0.96
N ARG A 70 4.31 -2.75 1.54
CA ARG A 70 3.93 -3.26 2.87
C ARG A 70 3.80 -4.78 2.87
N LYS A 71 3.27 -5.37 1.81
CA LYS A 71 3.21 -6.84 1.67
C LYS A 71 4.60 -7.45 1.63
N ARG A 72 5.54 -6.84 0.92
CA ARG A 72 6.94 -7.30 0.87
C ARG A 72 7.60 -7.21 2.24
N VAL A 73 7.38 -6.14 2.99
CA VAL A 73 7.86 -6.01 4.37
C VAL A 73 7.33 -7.15 5.23
N ARG A 74 6.03 -7.38 5.21
CA ARG A 74 5.42 -8.46 6.00
C ARG A 74 5.96 -9.83 5.61
N SER A 75 6.11 -10.08 4.32
CA SER A 75 6.62 -11.36 3.82
C SER A 75 8.06 -11.62 4.25
N LEU A 76 8.94 -10.62 4.14
CA LEU A 76 10.36 -10.76 4.45
C LEU A 76 10.67 -10.75 5.95
N PHE A 77 9.83 -10.12 6.77
CA PHE A 77 10.07 -9.91 8.21
C PHE A 77 8.96 -10.52 9.09
N GLU A 78 8.28 -11.53 8.58
CA GLU A 78 7.09 -12.10 9.24
C GLU A 78 7.40 -12.83 10.54
N ARG A 79 8.48 -13.62 10.57
CA ARG A 79 8.74 -14.57 11.66
C ARG A 79 9.73 -14.08 12.71
N ASP A 80 10.71 -13.29 12.30
CA ASP A 80 11.88 -13.01 13.11
C ASP A 80 11.84 -11.66 13.79
N GLN A 81 10.84 -10.83 13.45
CA GLN A 81 10.80 -9.43 13.86
C GLN A 81 9.52 -9.08 14.60
N SER A 82 9.63 -8.12 15.53
CA SER A 82 8.49 -7.62 16.26
C SER A 82 7.54 -6.81 15.35
N ASP A 83 6.31 -6.65 15.79
CA ASP A 83 5.34 -5.79 15.10
C ASP A 83 5.83 -4.35 14.98
N VAL A 84 6.58 -3.85 15.98
CA VAL A 84 7.16 -2.50 15.99
C VAL A 84 8.11 -2.32 14.80
N VAL A 85 8.97 -3.30 14.54
CA VAL A 85 9.90 -3.25 13.40
C VAL A 85 9.13 -3.27 12.08
N ARG A 86 8.15 -4.14 11.95
CA ARG A 86 7.32 -4.20 10.73
C ARG A 86 6.57 -2.89 10.49
N GLU A 87 6.02 -2.28 11.52
CA GLU A 87 5.34 -0.99 11.42
C GLU A 87 6.30 0.13 11.00
N PHE A 88 7.50 0.15 11.55
CA PHE A 88 8.53 1.10 11.17
C PHE A 88 8.90 0.95 9.69
N LEU A 89 9.15 -0.27 9.24
CA LEU A 89 9.51 -0.54 7.85
C LEU A 89 8.34 -0.22 6.89
N SER A 90 7.11 -0.47 7.30
CA SER A 90 5.93 -0.10 6.53
C SER A 90 5.77 1.42 6.41
N SER A 91 6.08 2.17 7.47
CA SER A 91 6.10 3.63 7.42
C SER A 91 7.18 4.15 6.46
N ALA A 92 8.34 3.50 6.44
CA ALA A 92 9.41 3.84 5.49
C ALA A 92 8.96 3.61 4.03
N VAL A 93 8.20 2.55 3.76
CA VAL A 93 7.60 2.31 2.44
C VAL A 93 6.72 3.49 2.02
N GLU A 94 5.89 3.99 2.92
CA GLU A 94 5.01 5.12 2.63
C GLU A 94 5.81 6.40 2.31
N LEU A 95 6.85 6.68 3.08
CA LEU A 95 7.70 7.85 2.87
C LEU A 95 8.43 7.79 1.52
N ILE A 96 8.88 6.60 1.11
CA ILE A 96 9.55 6.42 -0.17
C ILE A 96 8.54 6.53 -1.33
N ALA A 97 7.35 5.97 -1.18
CA ALA A 97 6.30 6.08 -2.19
C ALA A 97 5.86 7.54 -2.40
N ASP A 98 5.82 8.34 -1.34
CA ASP A 98 5.48 9.76 -1.39
C ASP A 98 6.68 10.65 -1.77
N GLU A 99 7.84 10.06 -2.01
CA GLU A 99 9.09 10.76 -2.39
C GLU A 99 9.63 11.70 -1.29
N ASP A 100 9.18 11.51 -0.05
CA ASP A 100 9.72 12.26 1.09
C ASP A 100 11.15 11.87 1.42
N ILE A 101 11.48 10.59 1.20
CA ILE A 101 12.84 10.06 1.27
C ILE A 101 13.08 9.17 0.04
N SER A 102 14.33 9.03 -0.39
CA SER A 102 14.67 8.22 -1.55
C SER A 102 15.00 6.78 -1.21
N SER A 103 15.61 6.55 -0.05
CA SER A 103 15.96 5.20 0.41
C SER A 103 16.20 5.21 1.92
N ILE A 104 16.14 4.03 2.52
CA ILE A 104 16.48 3.84 3.92
C ILE A 104 17.16 2.48 4.11
N THR A 105 18.18 2.45 4.96
CA THR A 105 18.84 1.22 5.41
C THR A 105 18.69 1.14 6.91
N VAL A 106 18.15 0.01 7.40
CA VAL A 106 17.92 -0.21 8.83
C VAL A 106 18.66 -1.47 9.26
N LYS A 107 19.57 -1.34 10.22
CA LYS A 107 20.14 -2.49 10.91
C LYS A 107 19.17 -2.91 12.00
N ILE A 108 18.61 -4.10 11.88
CA ILE A 108 17.68 -4.62 12.88
C ILE A 108 18.46 -5.24 14.03
N ASP A 109 19.51 -5.97 13.68
CA ASP A 109 20.48 -6.54 14.63
C ASP A 109 21.85 -6.67 13.94
N ASP A 110 22.78 -7.39 14.57
CA ASP A 110 24.15 -7.54 14.03
C ASP A 110 24.21 -8.30 12.72
N VAL A 111 23.21 -9.11 12.40
CA VAL A 111 23.21 -9.99 11.23
C VAL A 111 22.11 -9.64 10.22
N THR A 112 21.08 -8.92 10.61
CA THR A 112 19.91 -8.63 9.75
C THR A 112 19.81 -7.16 9.43
N LYS A 113 19.68 -6.86 8.14
CA LYS A 113 19.58 -5.51 7.61
C LYS A 113 18.41 -5.44 6.61
N ALA A 114 17.66 -4.35 6.65
CA ALA A 114 16.60 -4.04 5.71
C ALA A 114 17.00 -2.84 4.85
N ASP A 115 16.84 -2.94 3.54
CA ASP A 115 17.00 -1.85 2.58
C ASP A 115 15.68 -1.63 1.85
N ILE A 116 15.20 -0.40 1.86
CA ILE A 116 13.97 -0.01 1.16
C ILE A 116 14.29 1.17 0.28
N LYS A 117 13.96 1.07 -1.01
CA LYS A 117 14.24 2.12 -2.01
C LYS A 117 13.29 2.01 -3.20
N THR A 118 13.30 3.04 -4.04
CA THR A 118 12.60 2.98 -5.32
C THR A 118 13.33 2.02 -6.25
N GLY A 119 12.59 1.06 -6.79
CA GLY A 119 13.13 0.12 -7.78
C GLY A 119 13.28 0.74 -9.16
N SER A 120 14.02 0.07 -10.05
CA SER A 120 14.26 0.54 -11.42
C SER A 120 12.99 0.69 -12.25
N LYS A 121 11.92 -0.01 -11.88
CA LYS A 121 10.61 0.05 -12.56
C LYS A 121 9.60 0.97 -11.85
N GLY A 122 10.06 1.81 -10.92
CA GLY A 122 9.21 2.74 -10.20
C GLY A 122 8.47 2.16 -9.00
N GLY A 123 8.54 0.86 -8.75
CA GLY A 123 7.96 0.23 -7.56
C GLY A 123 8.86 0.39 -6.34
N ILE A 124 8.37 -0.03 -5.18
CA ILE A 124 9.15 -0.02 -3.94
C ILE A 124 9.89 -1.35 -3.80
N ARG A 125 11.21 -1.27 -3.75
CA ARG A 125 12.05 -2.44 -3.56
C ARG A 125 12.37 -2.61 -2.08
N VAL A 126 12.07 -3.78 -1.54
CA VAL A 126 12.38 -4.15 -0.16
C VAL A 126 13.35 -5.33 -0.20
N GLU A 127 14.49 -5.15 0.42
CA GLU A 127 15.53 -6.18 0.50
C GLU A 127 15.83 -6.52 1.96
N ARG A 128 16.00 -7.79 2.23
CA ARG A 128 16.51 -8.29 3.51
C ARG A 128 17.86 -8.93 3.29
N THR A 129 18.84 -8.53 4.07
CA THR A 129 20.18 -9.14 4.07
C THR A 129 20.46 -9.75 5.42
N ASP A 130 20.77 -11.04 5.45
CA ASP A 130 21.21 -11.74 6.66
C ASP A 130 22.67 -12.11 6.48
N THR A 131 23.51 -11.62 7.39
CA THR A 131 24.94 -11.86 7.34
C THR A 131 25.34 -12.75 8.50
N THR A 132 25.96 -13.88 8.19
CA THR A 132 26.53 -14.73 9.23
C THR A 132 27.94 -14.24 9.53
N LYS A 133 28.15 -13.71 10.73
CA LYS A 133 29.50 -13.40 11.22
C LYS A 133 30.05 -14.63 11.92
N GLN A 134 31.18 -15.11 11.42
CA GLN A 134 32.04 -16.03 12.19
C GLN A 134 32.99 -15.15 12.97
N MET A 135 32.79 -15.09 14.27
CA MET A 135 33.77 -14.49 15.18
C MET A 135 34.54 -15.58 15.85
N GLU A 136 35.84 -15.64 15.58
CA GLU A 136 36.79 -16.42 16.36
C GLU A 136 37.36 -15.51 17.43
N GLU A 137 37.07 -15.84 18.67
CA GLU A 137 37.71 -15.21 19.82
C GLU A 137 38.91 -16.02 20.26
#